data_80f5b82efe72b99c981237e96be4665b
#
_entry.id   80f5b82efe72b99c981237e96be4665b
#
_cell.length_a   1.000
_cell.length_b   1.000
_cell.length_c   1.000
_cell.angle_alpha   90.00
_cell.angle_beta   90.00
_cell.angle_gamma   90.00
#
_symmetry.space_group_name_H-M   'P 1'
#
loop_
_entity.id
_entity.type
_entity.pdbx_description
1 polymer ?
#
loop_
_entity_poly.entity_id
_entity_poly.type
_entity_poly.pdbx_seq_one_letter_code
_entity_poly.pdbx_strand_id
1 'polypeptide(L)'
;MLGSHWEVLAANASTQVLFDLVGLPSDSVHGLNLLVTLLRPGGLGDHLINADEIRHVAWQRAIREALDNPALARILEGLPAPDAPETGSGELPPLVLTRIKCPQGELNFMSTFTTFGMPLDITVTSLRIEHLIPADAPTWQIMTAAYEQSRA
;
A
#
# COMPACT_ATOMS: atom_id res chain seq x y z
N MET A 1 2.17 -3.86 -9.08
CA MET A 1 3.62 -4.16 -9.13
C MET A 1 4.37 -2.91 -8.71
N LEU A 2 5.30 -3.07 -7.81
CA LEU A 2 6.10 -1.98 -7.24
C LEU A 2 7.56 -2.13 -7.63
N GLY A 3 8.22 -1.01 -7.89
CA GLY A 3 9.67 -0.93 -8.08
C GLY A 3 10.42 -0.75 -6.76
N SER A 4 11.74 -0.62 -6.87
CA SER A 4 12.67 -0.55 -5.72
C SER A 4 12.50 0.68 -4.83
N HIS A 5 11.85 1.74 -5.33
CA HIS A 5 11.61 2.98 -4.61
C HIS A 5 10.14 3.16 -4.22
N TRP A 6 9.36 2.07 -4.22
CA TRP A 6 7.92 2.04 -3.91
C TRP A 6 7.03 2.73 -4.95
N GLU A 7 7.55 2.99 -6.15
CA GLU A 7 6.75 3.47 -7.27
C GLU A 7 5.85 2.36 -7.84
N VAL A 8 4.62 2.69 -8.16
CA VAL A 8 3.66 1.80 -8.80
C VAL A 8 3.97 1.73 -10.29
N LEU A 9 4.57 0.62 -10.73
CA LEU A 9 4.93 0.38 -12.13
C LEU A 9 3.76 -0.18 -12.94
N ALA A 10 2.90 -0.95 -12.30
CA ALA A 10 1.68 -1.47 -12.91
C ALA A 10 0.64 -1.78 -11.83
N ALA A 11 -0.62 -1.54 -12.15
CA ALA A 11 -1.77 -1.87 -11.32
C ALA A 11 -2.83 -2.57 -12.17
N ASN A 12 -3.59 -3.50 -11.58
CA ASN A 12 -4.73 -4.10 -12.24
C ASN A 12 -5.98 -3.19 -12.12
N ALA A 13 -7.02 -3.49 -12.87
CA ALA A 13 -8.25 -2.72 -12.86
C ALA A 13 -8.92 -2.66 -11.47
N SER A 14 -8.81 -3.71 -10.66
CA SER A 14 -9.35 -3.69 -9.29
C SER A 14 -8.64 -2.69 -8.38
N THR A 15 -7.35 -2.44 -8.59
CA THR A 15 -6.62 -1.39 -7.87
C THR A 15 -7.12 0.01 -8.28
N GLN A 16 -7.41 0.23 -9.56
CA GLN A 16 -8.01 1.49 -10.04
C GLN A 16 -9.37 1.71 -9.41
N VAL A 17 -10.22 0.67 -9.41
CA VAL A 17 -11.53 0.71 -8.74
C VAL A 17 -11.42 1.04 -7.26
N LEU A 18 -10.44 0.49 -6.56
CA LEU A 18 -10.20 0.83 -5.15
C LEU A 18 -9.88 2.31 -4.97
N PHE A 19 -9.03 2.89 -5.84
CA PHE A 19 -8.71 4.32 -5.79
C PHE A 19 -9.95 5.18 -6.05
N ASP A 20 -10.78 4.83 -7.04
CA ASP A 20 -12.05 5.53 -7.30
C ASP A 20 -13.00 5.46 -6.10
N LEU A 21 -13.10 4.30 -5.43
CA LEU A 21 -13.93 4.12 -4.24
C LEU A 21 -13.53 5.03 -3.07
N VAL A 22 -12.25 5.33 -2.93
CA VAL A 22 -11.75 6.23 -1.88
C VAL A 22 -11.66 7.69 -2.33
N GLY A 23 -12.07 7.99 -3.56
CA GLY A 23 -12.06 9.35 -4.12
C GLY A 23 -10.68 9.86 -4.51
N LEU A 24 -9.72 8.96 -4.72
CA LEU A 24 -8.41 9.28 -5.27
C LEU A 24 -8.44 9.09 -6.79
N PRO A 25 -7.71 9.94 -7.58
CA PRO A 25 -7.69 9.78 -9.03
C PRO A 25 -7.11 8.42 -9.44
N SER A 26 -7.89 7.58 -10.09
CA SER A 26 -7.48 6.23 -10.52
C SER A 26 -6.47 6.24 -11.67
N ASP A 27 -6.49 7.27 -12.51
CA ASP A 27 -5.53 7.49 -13.58
C ASP A 27 -4.12 7.85 -13.07
N SER A 28 -4.02 8.32 -11.82
CA SER A 28 -2.76 8.66 -11.16
C SER A 28 -2.07 7.46 -10.47
N VAL A 29 -2.67 6.27 -10.48
CA VAL A 29 -2.09 5.08 -9.81
C VAL A 29 -0.75 4.69 -10.40
N HIS A 30 -0.59 4.78 -11.72
CA HIS A 30 0.69 4.50 -12.38
C HIS A 30 1.69 5.62 -12.10
N GLY A 31 2.88 5.25 -11.65
CA GLY A 31 3.93 6.20 -11.27
C GLY A 31 3.77 6.81 -9.86
N LEU A 32 2.65 6.52 -9.17
CA LEU A 32 2.47 6.91 -7.77
C LEU A 32 3.55 6.27 -6.90
N ASN A 33 4.13 7.03 -5.99
CA ASN A 33 4.96 6.45 -4.95
C ASN A 33 4.10 6.07 -3.75
N LEU A 34 3.98 4.76 -3.50
CA LEU A 34 3.10 4.23 -2.45
C LEU A 34 3.49 4.72 -1.05
N LEU A 35 4.80 4.82 -0.76
CA LEU A 35 5.29 5.30 0.53
C LEU A 35 4.95 6.77 0.75
N VAL A 36 5.10 7.60 -0.28
CA VAL A 36 4.78 9.03 -0.24
C VAL A 36 3.28 9.23 0.02
N THR A 37 2.41 8.50 -0.70
CA THR A 37 0.95 8.65 -0.53
C THR A 37 0.43 8.09 0.80
N LEU A 38 1.17 7.17 1.44
CA LEU A 38 0.85 6.68 2.78
C LEU A 38 1.24 7.69 3.88
N LEU A 39 2.39 8.35 3.72
CA LEU A 39 3.01 9.15 4.79
C LEU A 39 2.68 10.64 4.70
N ARG A 40 2.41 11.18 3.52
CA ARG A 40 2.05 12.60 3.35
C ARG A 40 0.54 12.82 3.49
N PRO A 41 0.13 13.97 4.03
CA PRO A 41 -1.27 14.39 4.03
C PRO A 41 -1.84 14.49 2.60
N GLY A 42 -3.13 14.23 2.45
CA GLY A 42 -3.84 14.28 1.17
C GLY A 42 -3.71 13.03 0.32
N GLY A 43 -3.08 11.97 0.83
CA GLY A 43 -2.90 10.71 0.12
C GLY A 43 -3.72 9.54 0.68
N LEU A 44 -3.37 8.34 0.25
CA LEU A 44 -4.05 7.10 0.66
C LEU A 44 -4.05 6.94 2.19
N GLY A 45 -2.99 7.41 2.87
CA GLY A 45 -2.88 7.32 4.33
C GLY A 45 -4.05 7.97 5.08
N ASP A 46 -4.67 8.99 4.53
CA ASP A 46 -5.78 9.69 5.18
C ASP A 46 -7.13 8.93 5.09
N HIS A 47 -7.21 7.93 4.22
CA HIS A 47 -8.36 7.03 4.08
C HIS A 47 -8.24 5.76 4.92
N LEU A 48 -7.10 5.56 5.58
CA LEU A 48 -6.87 4.40 6.44
C LEU A 48 -7.50 4.61 7.81
N ILE A 49 -8.24 3.60 8.29
CA ILE A 49 -8.81 3.57 9.64
C ILE A 49 -7.70 3.35 10.66
N ASN A 50 -6.74 2.49 10.34
CA ASN A 50 -5.56 2.18 11.16
C ASN A 50 -4.29 2.80 10.57
N ALA A 51 -4.35 4.10 10.24
CA ALA A 51 -3.29 4.81 9.55
C ALA A 51 -1.93 4.72 10.26
N ASP A 52 -1.91 4.91 11.58
CA ASP A 52 -0.66 4.95 12.36
C ASP A 52 0.05 3.59 12.34
N GLU A 53 -0.71 2.51 12.46
CA GLU A 53 -0.20 1.15 12.37
C GLU A 53 0.40 0.85 10.98
N ILE A 54 -0.33 1.17 9.91
CA ILE A 54 0.12 0.93 8.53
C ILE A 54 1.31 1.83 8.18
N ARG A 55 1.28 3.11 8.56
CA ARG A 55 2.40 4.04 8.36
C ARG A 55 3.66 3.55 9.07
N HIS A 56 3.52 3.06 10.30
CA HIS A 56 4.65 2.51 11.07
C HIS A 56 5.23 1.26 10.40
N VAL A 57 4.40 0.31 9.98
CA VAL A 57 4.84 -0.91 9.27
C VAL A 57 5.56 -0.55 7.97
N ALA A 58 4.98 0.34 7.17
CA ALA A 58 5.56 0.79 5.90
C ALA A 58 6.92 1.47 6.12
N TRP A 59 7.01 2.35 7.14
CA TRP A 59 8.23 3.05 7.51
C TRP A 59 9.34 2.10 7.94
N GLN A 60 9.04 1.17 8.85
CA GLN A 60 10.01 0.17 9.35
C GLN A 60 10.55 -0.72 8.22
N ARG A 61 9.69 -1.05 7.27
CA ARG A 61 10.09 -1.80 6.09
C ARG A 61 10.97 -0.96 5.18
N ALA A 62 10.56 0.28 4.87
CA ALA A 62 11.30 1.17 3.99
C ALA A 62 12.70 1.51 4.54
N ILE A 63 12.86 1.73 5.85
CA ILE A 63 14.16 1.92 6.48
C ILE A 63 15.08 0.72 6.23
N ARG A 64 14.58 -0.51 6.40
CA ARG A 64 15.38 -1.72 6.16
C ARG A 64 15.79 -1.86 4.71
N GLU A 65 14.88 -1.59 3.78
CA GLU A 65 15.16 -1.62 2.34
C GLU A 65 16.14 -0.49 1.91
N ALA A 66 16.12 0.65 2.60
CA ALA A 66 16.99 1.79 2.32
C ALA A 66 18.48 1.55 2.69
N LEU A 67 18.78 0.55 3.52
CA LEU A 67 20.18 0.20 3.89
C LEU A 67 21.00 -0.13 2.64
N ASP A 68 20.39 -0.78 1.66
CA ASP A 68 21.04 -1.17 0.41
C ASP A 68 20.51 -0.38 -0.81
N ASN A 69 19.70 0.67 -0.57
CA ASN A 69 19.07 1.47 -1.63
C ASN A 69 19.19 2.98 -1.34
N PRO A 70 20.28 3.64 -1.79
CA PRO A 70 20.51 5.06 -1.53
C PRO A 70 19.44 5.99 -2.11
N ALA A 71 18.75 5.57 -3.18
CA ALA A 71 17.68 6.36 -3.77
C ALA A 71 16.41 6.34 -2.89
N LEU A 72 16.08 5.19 -2.28
CA LEU A 72 15.01 5.09 -1.31
C LEU A 72 15.35 5.86 -0.02
N ALA A 73 16.62 5.83 0.43
CA ALA A 73 17.09 6.61 1.58
C ALA A 73 16.80 8.10 1.40
N ARG A 74 17.08 8.67 0.23
CA ARG A 74 16.79 10.09 -0.08
C ARG A 74 15.29 10.40 -0.07
N ILE A 75 14.45 9.46 -0.50
CA ILE A 75 13.00 9.63 -0.42
C ILE A 75 12.56 9.71 1.04
N LEU A 76 13.08 8.82 1.90
CA LEU A 76 12.78 8.80 3.33
C LEU A 76 13.21 10.07 4.05
N GLU A 77 14.35 10.68 3.70
CA GLU A 77 14.81 11.97 4.25
C GLU A 77 13.80 13.10 4.02
N GLY A 78 13.01 13.02 2.96
CA GLY A 78 11.96 14.00 2.61
C GLY A 78 10.56 13.68 3.15
N LEU A 79 10.40 12.62 3.95
CA LEU A 79 9.11 12.18 4.48
C LEU A 79 9.05 12.33 6.00
N PRO A 80 7.86 12.65 6.57
CA PRO A 80 7.68 12.66 8.00
C PRO A 80 7.79 11.23 8.55
N ALA A 81 8.63 11.04 9.56
CA ALA A 81 8.65 9.77 10.30
C ALA A 81 7.33 9.62 11.08
N PRO A 82 6.62 8.50 10.96
CA PRO A 82 5.41 8.28 11.71
C PRO A 82 5.71 8.09 13.20
N ASP A 83 4.77 8.52 14.03
CA ASP A 83 4.81 8.25 15.46
C ASP A 83 4.75 6.74 15.73
N ALA A 84 5.30 6.31 16.87
CA ALA A 84 5.14 4.93 17.30
C ALA A 84 3.66 4.65 17.60
N PRO A 85 3.11 3.49 17.18
CA PRO A 85 1.72 3.16 17.47
C PRO A 85 1.51 3.07 18.99
N GLU A 86 0.40 3.63 19.48
CA GLU A 86 0.04 3.66 20.90
C GLU A 86 -0.22 2.27 21.52
N THR A 87 -0.16 1.21 20.75
CA THR A 87 -0.28 -0.17 21.24
C THR A 87 0.88 -0.52 22.18
N GLY A 88 0.57 -0.52 23.46
CA GLY A 88 1.50 -0.51 24.60
C GLY A 88 2.48 -1.69 24.76
N SER A 89 2.73 -2.51 23.75
CA SER A 89 3.72 -3.59 23.77
C SER A 89 4.89 -3.43 22.81
N GLY A 90 4.85 -2.44 21.91
CA GLY A 90 5.89 -2.25 20.89
C GLY A 90 6.02 -3.37 19.86
N GLU A 91 5.32 -4.48 20.04
CA GLU A 91 5.25 -5.58 19.08
C GLU A 91 4.00 -5.44 18.22
N LEU A 92 4.22 -5.27 16.92
CA LEU A 92 3.13 -5.34 15.94
C LEU A 92 2.61 -6.79 15.85
N PRO A 93 1.29 -6.99 15.66
CA PRO A 93 0.75 -8.32 15.44
C PRO A 93 1.39 -8.91 14.17
N PRO A 94 1.52 -10.24 14.08
CA PRO A 94 2.15 -10.91 12.95
C PRO A 94 1.42 -10.66 11.61
N LEU A 95 0.17 -10.23 11.69
CA LEU A 95 -0.65 -9.83 10.54
C LEU A 95 -1.35 -8.52 10.85
N VAL A 96 -1.07 -7.50 10.04
CA VAL A 96 -1.77 -6.21 10.07
C VAL A 96 -2.66 -6.12 8.84
N LEU A 97 -3.96 -5.95 9.05
CA LEU A 97 -4.90 -5.70 7.96
C LEU A 97 -4.85 -4.22 7.57
N THR A 98 -4.86 -3.95 6.27
CA THR A 98 -5.08 -2.59 5.75
C THR A 98 -6.58 -2.31 5.78
N ARG A 99 -7.00 -1.40 6.67
CA ARG A 99 -8.40 -1.03 6.86
C ARG A 99 -8.66 0.33 6.24
N ILE A 100 -9.54 0.38 5.24
CA ILE A 100 -9.81 1.58 4.44
C ILE A 100 -11.27 1.99 4.61
N LYS A 101 -11.50 3.28 4.81
CA LYS A 101 -12.84 3.86 4.84
C LYS A 101 -13.23 4.34 3.44
N CYS A 102 -14.40 3.93 2.96
CA CYS A 102 -15.01 4.44 1.75
C CYS A 102 -16.51 4.74 1.95
N PRO A 103 -17.18 5.44 1.02
CA PRO A 103 -18.62 5.74 1.14
C PRO A 103 -19.52 4.51 1.28
N GLN A 104 -19.10 3.36 0.77
CA GLN A 104 -19.84 2.09 0.83
C GLN A 104 -19.63 1.33 2.14
N GLY A 105 -18.65 1.72 2.95
CA GLY A 105 -18.35 1.08 4.23
C GLY A 105 -16.85 0.96 4.50
N GLU A 106 -16.48 -0.04 5.30
CA GLU A 106 -15.11 -0.37 5.61
C GLU A 106 -14.62 -1.50 4.72
N LEU A 107 -13.43 -1.34 4.16
CA LEU A 107 -12.73 -2.35 3.39
C LEU A 107 -11.52 -2.87 4.18
N ASN A 108 -11.44 -4.18 4.33
CA ASN A 108 -10.38 -4.86 5.05
C ASN A 108 -9.56 -5.74 4.11
N PHE A 109 -8.28 -5.45 3.97
CA PHE A 109 -7.38 -6.20 3.10
C PHE A 109 -6.23 -6.82 3.86
N MET A 110 -5.89 -8.04 3.47
CA MET A 110 -4.62 -8.67 3.81
C MET A 110 -3.63 -8.37 2.68
N SER A 111 -2.51 -7.73 3.00
CA SER A 111 -1.41 -7.51 2.06
C SER A 111 -0.47 -8.71 2.05
N THR A 112 -0.18 -9.24 0.85
CA THR A 112 0.89 -10.20 0.63
C THR A 112 1.81 -9.71 -0.47
N PHE A 113 3.07 -10.18 -0.45
CA PHE A 113 4.08 -9.79 -1.42
C PHE A 113 4.66 -11.00 -2.13
N THR A 114 4.69 -10.94 -3.46
CA THR A 114 5.44 -11.88 -4.28
C THR A 114 6.71 -11.19 -4.76
N THR A 115 7.85 -11.81 -4.52
CA THR A 115 9.17 -11.40 -5.01
C THR A 115 9.71 -12.47 -5.96
N PHE A 116 10.66 -12.08 -6.82
CA PHE A 116 11.28 -13.00 -7.78
C PHE A 116 12.52 -13.64 -7.12
N GLY A 117 12.47 -14.94 -6.86
CA GLY A 117 13.43 -15.65 -6.01
C GLY A 117 14.83 -15.88 -6.59
N MET A 118 14.99 -15.94 -7.91
CA MET A 118 16.30 -16.16 -8.57
C MET A 118 16.36 -15.41 -9.91
N PRO A 119 16.30 -14.09 -9.90
CA PRO A 119 16.44 -13.34 -11.14
C PRO A 119 17.90 -13.37 -11.60
N LEU A 120 18.12 -13.66 -12.87
CA LEU A 120 19.43 -13.50 -13.53
C LEU A 120 19.76 -12.03 -13.77
N ASP A 121 18.75 -11.15 -13.71
CA ASP A 121 18.86 -9.72 -13.89
C ASP A 121 18.62 -9.02 -12.53
N ILE A 122 19.59 -8.22 -12.10
CA ILE A 122 19.53 -7.43 -10.85
C ILE A 122 18.32 -6.50 -10.84
N THR A 123 17.89 -5.99 -12.00
CA THR A 123 16.72 -5.10 -12.12
C THR A 123 15.44 -5.83 -11.65
N VAL A 124 15.31 -7.12 -11.87
CA VAL A 124 14.15 -7.91 -11.48
C VAL A 124 14.14 -8.21 -9.98
N THR A 125 15.30 -8.23 -9.29
CA THR A 125 15.36 -8.46 -7.84
C THR A 125 14.66 -7.37 -7.05
N SER A 126 14.56 -6.17 -7.60
CA SER A 126 13.93 -5.02 -6.97
C SER A 126 12.42 -4.92 -7.20
N LEU A 127 11.87 -5.78 -8.07
CA LEU A 127 10.43 -5.81 -8.36
C LEU A 127 9.68 -6.65 -7.34
N ARG A 128 8.50 -6.18 -6.95
CA ARG A 128 7.58 -6.95 -6.12
C ARG A 128 6.15 -6.74 -6.57
N ILE A 129 5.33 -7.75 -6.39
CA ILE A 129 3.89 -7.68 -6.59
C ILE A 129 3.24 -7.65 -5.22
N GLU A 130 2.55 -6.56 -4.91
CA GLU A 130 1.67 -6.50 -3.75
C GLU A 130 0.28 -6.98 -4.15
N HIS A 131 -0.28 -7.88 -3.36
CA HIS A 131 -1.64 -8.36 -3.49
C HIS A 131 -2.45 -7.88 -2.30
N LEU A 132 -3.49 -7.11 -2.58
CA LEU A 132 -4.51 -6.74 -1.60
C LEU A 132 -5.64 -7.75 -1.70
N ILE A 133 -5.69 -8.67 -0.75
CA ILE A 133 -6.67 -9.74 -0.72
C ILE A 133 -7.80 -9.33 0.24
N PRO A 134 -9.08 -9.25 -0.19
CA PRO A 134 -10.19 -9.00 0.71
C PRO A 134 -10.19 -9.98 1.87
N ALA A 135 -10.20 -9.46 3.09
CA ALA A 135 -10.09 -10.26 4.31
C ALA A 135 -11.44 -10.73 4.85
N ASP A 136 -12.54 -10.18 4.35
CA ASP A 136 -13.90 -10.50 4.77
C ASP A 136 -14.91 -10.43 3.62
N ALA A 137 -16.09 -10.99 3.86
CA ALA A 137 -17.15 -11.03 2.87
C ALA A 137 -17.70 -9.66 2.48
N PRO A 138 -17.90 -8.69 3.38
CA PRO A 138 -18.32 -7.33 3.00
C PRO A 138 -17.34 -6.65 2.04
N THR A 139 -16.04 -6.71 2.32
CA THR A 139 -15.00 -6.16 1.44
C THR A 139 -15.04 -6.79 0.06
N TRP A 140 -15.17 -8.12 0.00
CA TRP A 140 -15.30 -8.84 -1.25
C TRP A 140 -16.52 -8.39 -2.06
N GLN A 141 -17.68 -8.24 -1.40
CA GLN A 141 -18.93 -7.82 -2.05
C GLN A 141 -18.82 -6.39 -2.59
N ILE A 142 -18.30 -5.44 -1.80
CA ILE A 142 -18.13 -4.04 -2.24
C ILE A 142 -17.19 -3.98 -3.43
N MET A 143 -16.04 -4.64 -3.38
CA MET A 143 -15.06 -4.62 -4.46
C MET A 143 -15.59 -5.28 -5.74
N THR A 144 -16.34 -6.38 -5.63
CA THR A 144 -16.96 -7.04 -6.79
C THR A 144 -18.00 -6.14 -7.44
N ALA A 145 -18.92 -5.56 -6.66
CA ALA A 145 -19.96 -4.68 -7.17
C ALA A 145 -19.36 -3.44 -7.86
N ALA A 146 -18.36 -2.81 -7.24
CA ALA A 146 -17.68 -1.65 -7.82
C ALA A 146 -16.93 -2.01 -9.12
N TYR A 147 -16.29 -3.16 -9.17
CA TYR A 147 -15.60 -3.63 -10.38
C TYR A 147 -16.57 -3.93 -11.52
N GLU A 148 -17.71 -4.55 -11.24
CA GLU A 148 -18.76 -4.80 -12.24
C GLU A 148 -19.32 -3.48 -12.79
N GLN A 149 -19.57 -2.48 -11.92
CA GLN A 149 -20.04 -1.15 -12.33
C GLN A 149 -19.01 -0.41 -13.20
N SER A 150 -17.74 -0.56 -12.94
CA SER A 150 -16.67 0.09 -13.73
C SER A 150 -16.56 -0.45 -15.15
N ARG A 151 -17.16 -1.59 -15.44
CA ARG A 151 -17.15 -2.26 -16.77
C ARG A 151 -18.44 -2.08 -17.57
N ALA A 152 -19.48 -1.53 -16.94
CA ALA A 152 -20.77 -1.29 -17.58
C ALA A 152 -20.75 0.03 -18.40
#